data_1e19d2728378133e910bc8e6a5408180
#
_entry.id   1e19d2728378133e910bc8e6a5408180
#
_cell.length_a   1.000
_cell.length_b   1.000
_cell.length_c   1.000
_cell.angle_alpha   90.00
_cell.angle_beta   90.00
_cell.angle_gamma   90.00
#
_symmetry.space_group_name_H-M   'P 1'
#
loop_
_entity.id
_entity.type
_entity.pdbx_description
1 polymer ?
#
loop_
_entity_poly.entity_id
_entity_poly.type
_entity_poly.pdbx_seq_one_letter_code
_entity_poly.pdbx_strand_id
1 'polypeptide(L)'
;MEFVKDFLIYGKPITSKPVYGYLMDEDENFIIDEEAAPVVKQIYNLCLAGNGPTKIARMLTEQQIPTPGTLEYRRTGSTRRYHPGYECKWATNTVVHILENREYTGCLVNFKTEKLSYKVKHSVENPPEKQVIFENHHEPIIDTQTWERVQELRKQRKRPNRYDEVGLFSGILFCADCGSVMYQQRYQTDKRKQDCYICGNYKKRTHDCTAHFIRTDLLTAGVLSNLRKVTSYAAKHEARFMKLLIEQNEDGGKRRNAAKKKELEASEKRIAELSAIFKRLYED
;
A
#
# COMPACT_ATOMS: atom_id res chain seq x y z
N MET A 1 -12.52 14.64 30.08
CA MET A 1 -13.33 14.63 28.84
C MET A 1 -12.98 15.78 27.87
N GLU A 2 -12.47 16.91 28.32
CA GLU A 2 -11.96 18.01 27.46
C GLU A 2 -10.75 17.60 26.60
N PHE A 3 -9.80 16.89 27.16
CA PHE A 3 -8.58 16.48 26.49
C PHE A 3 -8.81 15.67 25.18
N VAL A 4 -9.86 14.85 25.14
CA VAL A 4 -10.21 14.06 23.93
C VAL A 4 -10.89 14.92 22.87
N LYS A 5 -11.59 15.99 23.25
CA LYS A 5 -12.26 16.92 22.34
C LYS A 5 -11.25 17.70 21.49
N ASP A 6 -10.13 18.12 22.07
CA ASP A 6 -9.12 18.89 21.37
C ASP A 6 -8.48 18.10 20.22
N PHE A 7 -8.23 16.81 20.41
CA PHE A 7 -7.70 15.93 19.35
C PHE A 7 -8.72 15.58 18.27
N LEU A 8 -10.01 15.55 18.60
CA LEU A 8 -11.08 15.23 17.66
C LEU A 8 -11.58 16.45 16.89
N ILE A 9 -11.57 17.64 17.50
CA ILE A 9 -12.16 18.84 16.92
C ILE A 9 -11.10 19.73 16.27
N TYR A 10 -9.94 19.88 16.92
CA TYR A 10 -8.90 20.83 16.48
C TYR A 10 -7.76 20.20 15.70
N GLY A 11 -7.82 18.87 15.42
CA GLY A 11 -6.81 18.19 14.61
C GLY A 11 -5.41 18.19 15.20
N LYS A 12 -5.27 18.25 16.52
CA LYS A 12 -3.96 18.14 17.16
C LYS A 12 -3.43 16.72 17.09
N PRO A 13 -2.11 16.52 16.88
CA PRO A 13 -1.51 15.19 16.87
C PRO A 13 -1.54 14.56 18.28
N ILE A 14 -2.07 13.33 18.39
CA ILE A 14 -2.04 12.55 19.65
C ILE A 14 -0.61 12.09 19.97
N THR A 15 0.25 12.01 18.97
CA THR A 15 1.64 11.55 19.12
C THR A 15 2.56 12.72 19.42
N SER A 16 3.45 12.54 20.39
CA SER A 16 4.50 13.50 20.71
C SER A 16 5.69 13.47 19.73
N LYS A 17 5.67 12.57 18.76
CA LYS A 17 6.75 12.42 17.76
C LYS A 17 6.16 12.31 16.37
N PRO A 18 6.58 13.19 15.45
CA PRO A 18 6.18 13.10 14.05
C PRO A 18 6.79 11.86 13.39
N VAL A 19 6.26 11.51 12.23
CA VAL A 19 6.82 10.46 11.39
C VAL A 19 8.17 10.92 10.79
N TYR A 20 9.03 9.95 10.45
CA TYR A 20 10.32 10.23 9.81
C TYR A 20 10.12 11.08 8.56
N GLY A 21 10.85 12.17 8.42
CA GLY A 21 10.70 13.17 7.35
C GLY A 21 10.01 14.46 7.80
N TYR A 22 9.45 14.46 9.03
CA TYR A 22 8.91 15.66 9.66
C TYR A 22 9.54 15.92 11.02
N LEU A 23 9.56 17.17 11.41
CA LEU A 23 9.85 17.66 12.74
C LEU A 23 8.59 18.26 13.34
N MET A 24 8.59 18.48 14.63
CA MET A 24 7.51 19.18 15.35
C MET A 24 8.03 20.53 15.81
N ASP A 25 7.29 21.58 15.51
CA ASP A 25 7.58 22.93 15.98
C ASP A 25 7.10 23.15 17.45
N GLU A 26 7.27 24.37 17.95
CA GLU A 26 6.85 24.75 19.32
C GLU A 26 5.34 24.75 19.49
N ASP A 27 4.58 24.93 18.40
CA ASP A 27 3.12 24.94 18.35
C ASP A 27 2.51 23.57 18.08
N GLU A 28 3.32 22.50 18.11
CA GLU A 28 2.93 21.11 17.81
C GLU A 28 2.53 20.86 16.35
N ASN A 29 2.93 21.71 15.38
CA ASN A 29 2.70 21.48 13.96
C ASN A 29 3.84 20.66 13.34
N PHE A 30 3.52 19.92 12.28
CA PHE A 30 4.50 19.16 11.52
C PHE A 30 5.15 20.05 10.47
N ILE A 31 6.47 20.19 10.55
CA ILE A 31 7.31 20.89 9.57
C ILE A 31 8.22 19.89 8.85
N ILE A 32 8.53 20.16 7.58
CA ILE A 32 9.38 19.27 6.77
C ILE A 32 10.79 19.24 7.34
N ASP A 33 11.34 18.05 7.50
CA ASP A 33 12.72 17.79 7.88
C ASP A 33 13.59 17.78 6.62
N GLU A 34 14.40 18.81 6.41
CA GLU A 34 15.26 18.95 5.23
C GLU A 34 16.28 17.81 5.07
N GLU A 35 16.68 17.16 6.16
CA GLU A 35 17.61 16.03 6.12
C GLU A 35 16.92 14.70 5.81
N ALA A 36 15.73 14.47 6.38
CA ALA A 36 15.03 13.20 6.26
C ALA A 36 14.01 13.14 5.10
N ALA A 37 13.37 14.26 4.74
CA ALA A 37 12.37 14.30 3.67
C ALA A 37 12.93 13.87 2.29
N PRO A 38 14.16 14.23 1.87
CA PRO A 38 14.74 13.71 0.63
C PRO A 38 14.85 12.20 0.61
N VAL A 39 15.13 11.56 1.75
CA VAL A 39 15.22 10.10 1.86
C VAL A 39 13.84 9.46 1.69
N VAL A 40 12.80 10.07 2.25
CA VAL A 40 11.41 9.63 2.03
C VAL A 40 11.06 9.69 0.55
N LYS A 41 11.32 10.82 -0.13
CA LYS A 41 11.11 10.99 -1.58
C LYS A 41 11.87 9.93 -2.38
N GLN A 42 13.12 9.66 -2.01
CA GLN A 42 13.93 8.61 -2.65
C GLN A 42 13.33 7.22 -2.51
N ILE A 43 12.82 6.86 -1.33
CA ILE A 43 12.15 5.57 -1.08
C ILE A 43 10.93 5.40 -1.99
N TYR A 44 10.09 6.44 -2.12
CA TYR A 44 8.92 6.42 -3.02
C TYR A 44 9.34 6.31 -4.49
N ASN A 45 10.33 7.06 -4.95
CA ASN A 45 10.85 6.99 -6.30
C ASN A 45 11.43 5.61 -6.64
N LEU A 46 12.19 5.01 -5.73
CA LEU A 46 12.71 3.66 -5.90
C LEU A 46 11.57 2.62 -5.97
N CYS A 47 10.49 2.79 -5.21
CA CYS A 47 9.32 1.93 -5.26
C CYS A 47 8.60 2.07 -6.61
N LEU A 48 8.40 3.29 -7.12
CA LEU A 48 7.84 3.56 -8.44
C LEU A 48 8.67 2.95 -9.57
N ALA A 49 10.00 2.92 -9.41
CA ALA A 49 10.92 2.23 -10.32
C ALA A 49 10.84 0.69 -10.24
N GLY A 50 9.90 0.14 -9.45
CA GLY A 50 9.65 -1.30 -9.36
C GLY A 50 10.51 -2.04 -8.34
N ASN A 51 11.26 -1.34 -7.48
CA ASN A 51 12.05 -1.99 -6.43
C ASN A 51 11.17 -2.35 -5.23
N GLY A 52 11.30 -3.58 -4.74
CA GLY A 52 10.62 -4.02 -3.52
C GLY A 52 11.29 -3.47 -2.25
N PRO A 53 10.55 -3.43 -1.09
CA PRO A 53 11.06 -2.84 0.15
C PRO A 53 12.41 -3.41 0.63
N THR A 54 12.64 -4.71 0.44
CA THR A 54 13.92 -5.36 0.80
C THR A 54 15.08 -4.85 -0.05
N LYS A 55 14.85 -4.66 -1.36
CA LYS A 55 15.87 -4.12 -2.26
C LYS A 55 16.14 -2.64 -1.97
N ILE A 56 15.08 -1.87 -1.69
CA ILE A 56 15.21 -0.46 -1.28
C ILE A 56 16.03 -0.35 0.01
N ALA A 57 15.72 -1.15 1.04
CA ALA A 57 16.47 -1.16 2.30
C ALA A 57 17.97 -1.47 2.08
N ARG A 58 18.28 -2.43 1.19
CA ARG A 58 19.66 -2.74 0.82
C ARG A 58 20.35 -1.56 0.14
N MET A 59 19.70 -0.91 -0.83
CA MET A 59 20.26 0.25 -1.54
C MET A 59 20.54 1.42 -0.60
N LEU A 60 19.62 1.72 0.34
CA LEU A 60 19.85 2.76 1.35
C LEU A 60 21.02 2.41 2.28
N THR A 61 21.15 1.12 2.63
CA THR A 61 22.29 0.63 3.43
C THR A 61 23.62 0.75 2.68
N GLU A 62 23.65 0.39 1.40
CA GLU A 62 24.82 0.52 0.53
C GLU A 62 25.24 1.99 0.34
N GLN A 63 24.28 2.90 0.30
CA GLN A 63 24.50 4.34 0.23
C GLN A 63 24.88 4.97 1.59
N GLN A 64 24.99 4.17 2.66
CA GLN A 64 25.33 4.64 4.02
C GLN A 64 24.40 5.74 4.55
N ILE A 65 23.13 5.70 4.17
CA ILE A 65 22.11 6.65 4.64
C ILE A 65 21.76 6.30 6.10
N PRO A 66 21.82 7.27 7.04
CA PRO A 66 21.46 7.04 8.44
C PRO A 66 20.02 6.55 8.59
N THR A 67 19.81 5.57 9.45
CA THR A 67 18.45 5.11 9.77
C THR A 67 17.67 6.15 10.57
N PRO A 68 16.33 6.10 10.59
CA PRO A 68 15.53 6.99 11.42
C PRO A 68 15.93 6.98 12.91
N GLY A 69 16.29 5.81 13.45
CA GLY A 69 16.77 5.68 14.83
C GLY A 69 18.12 6.35 15.06
N THR A 70 19.02 6.29 14.08
CA THR A 70 20.34 6.96 14.14
C THR A 70 20.18 8.48 14.08
N LEU A 71 19.28 8.96 13.23
CA LEU A 71 19.02 10.39 13.11
C LEU A 71 18.40 10.94 14.42
N GLU A 72 17.44 10.20 14.98
CA GLU A 72 16.84 10.52 16.29
C GLU A 72 17.91 10.56 17.40
N TYR A 73 18.80 9.57 17.44
CA TYR A 73 19.89 9.53 18.41
C TYR A 73 20.85 10.74 18.28
N ARG A 74 21.23 11.09 17.07
CA ARG A 74 22.10 12.27 16.83
C ARG A 74 21.51 13.57 17.32
N ARG A 75 20.16 13.72 17.23
CA ARG A 75 19.45 14.95 17.60
C ARG A 75 19.07 15.03 19.07
N THR A 76 18.66 13.89 19.65
CA THR A 76 18.04 13.86 20.98
C THR A 76 18.82 13.07 22.02
N GLY A 77 19.87 12.32 21.61
CA GLY A 77 20.58 11.37 22.47
C GLY A 77 19.77 10.11 22.83
N SER A 78 18.55 9.95 22.28
CA SER A 78 17.66 8.82 22.60
C SER A 78 18.19 7.50 22.03
N THR A 79 18.48 6.54 22.89
CA THR A 79 18.99 5.22 22.52
C THR A 79 17.87 4.21 22.18
N ARG A 80 16.60 4.61 22.30
CA ARG A 80 15.44 3.67 22.18
C ARG A 80 15.37 2.92 20.84
N ARG A 81 15.78 3.57 19.74
CA ARG A 81 15.78 3.01 18.37
C ARG A 81 17.18 2.99 17.74
N TYR A 82 18.18 3.35 18.52
CA TYR A 82 19.57 3.37 18.08
C TYR A 82 20.24 2.03 18.37
N HIS A 83 20.92 1.50 17.37
CA HIS A 83 21.67 0.25 17.48
C HIS A 83 23.12 0.50 17.06
N PRO A 84 24.07 0.54 18.02
CA PRO A 84 25.48 0.71 17.70
C PRO A 84 25.98 -0.35 16.72
N GLY A 85 26.74 0.07 15.70
CA GLY A 85 27.23 -0.79 14.63
C GLY A 85 26.22 -1.06 13.50
N TYR A 86 25.01 -0.49 13.61
CA TYR A 86 23.95 -0.63 12.59
C TYR A 86 23.36 0.72 12.16
N GLU A 87 24.15 1.79 12.26
CA GLU A 87 23.72 3.17 12.08
C GLU A 87 23.06 3.43 10.72
N CYS A 88 23.54 2.76 9.68
CA CYS A 88 23.03 2.87 8.32
C CYS A 88 22.35 1.58 7.82
N LYS A 89 22.11 0.59 8.69
CA LYS A 89 21.50 -0.68 8.30
C LYS A 89 19.98 -0.59 8.29
N TRP A 90 19.41 -0.33 7.14
CA TRP A 90 17.97 -0.22 6.96
C TRP A 90 17.26 -1.57 7.05
N ALA A 91 16.22 -1.64 7.86
CA ALA A 91 15.35 -2.81 7.94
C ALA A 91 14.23 -2.72 6.89
N THR A 92 13.85 -3.85 6.30
CA THR A 92 12.74 -3.94 5.35
C THR A 92 11.43 -3.37 5.93
N ASN A 93 11.15 -3.67 7.21
CA ASN A 93 9.93 -3.19 7.87
C ASN A 93 9.90 -1.66 8.00
N THR A 94 11.04 -1.01 8.23
CA THR A 94 11.12 0.46 8.27
C THR A 94 10.69 1.05 6.92
N VAL A 95 11.19 0.51 5.81
CA VAL A 95 10.80 0.93 4.47
C VAL A 95 9.31 0.65 4.20
N VAL A 96 8.79 -0.51 4.65
CA VAL A 96 7.36 -0.85 4.54
C VAL A 96 6.50 0.18 5.25
N HIS A 97 6.82 0.52 6.50
CA HIS A 97 6.08 1.51 7.28
C HIS A 97 6.11 2.90 6.65
N ILE A 98 7.25 3.30 6.07
CA ILE A 98 7.34 4.58 5.34
C ILE A 98 6.42 4.56 4.12
N LEU A 99 6.43 3.51 3.32
CA LEU A 99 5.60 3.40 2.11
C LEU A 99 4.10 3.29 2.40
N GLU A 100 3.69 2.77 3.57
CA GLU A 100 2.29 2.61 3.99
C GLU A 100 1.70 3.85 4.63
N ASN A 101 2.55 4.70 5.18
CA ASN A 101 2.06 5.81 5.99
C ASN A 101 1.46 6.92 5.13
N ARG A 102 0.15 7.15 5.31
CA ARG A 102 -0.61 8.18 4.61
C ARG A 102 -0.23 9.60 5.05
N GLU A 103 0.36 9.79 6.22
CA GLU A 103 0.72 11.13 6.72
C GLU A 103 1.70 11.87 5.81
N TYR A 104 2.44 11.16 4.95
CA TYR A 104 3.29 11.81 3.94
C TYR A 104 2.52 12.60 2.88
N THR A 105 1.21 12.41 2.76
CA THR A 105 0.33 13.19 1.88
C THR A 105 -0.20 14.48 2.50
N GLY A 106 0.32 14.87 3.67
CA GLY A 106 -0.09 16.09 4.36
C GLY A 106 -1.33 15.93 5.25
N CYS A 107 -1.81 14.71 5.47
CA CYS A 107 -2.89 14.43 6.39
C CYS A 107 -2.36 14.00 7.77
N LEU A 108 -3.08 14.32 8.83
CA LEU A 108 -2.86 13.75 10.16
C LEU A 108 -3.82 12.60 10.40
N VAL A 109 -3.31 11.46 10.87
CA VAL A 109 -4.13 10.28 11.19
C VAL A 109 -4.05 9.99 12.67
N ASN A 110 -5.10 10.29 13.39
CA ASN A 110 -5.25 9.99 14.81
C ASN A 110 -5.91 8.63 15.03
N PHE A 111 -5.74 8.07 16.22
CA PHE A 111 -6.32 6.77 16.63
C PHE A 111 -5.94 5.59 15.73
N LYS A 112 -4.73 5.56 15.17
CA LYS A 112 -4.20 4.42 14.38
C LYS A 112 -4.20 3.12 15.17
N THR A 113 -3.91 3.21 16.48
CA THR A 113 -3.85 2.06 17.38
C THR A 113 -4.56 2.35 18.69
N GLU A 114 -5.12 1.31 19.30
CA GLU A 114 -5.68 1.38 20.65
C GLU A 114 -5.11 0.28 21.55
N LYS A 115 -5.09 0.52 22.86
CA LYS A 115 -4.81 -0.51 23.86
C LYS A 115 -6.11 -1.07 24.38
N LEU A 116 -6.34 -2.35 24.25
CA LEU A 116 -7.54 -3.03 24.76
C LEU A 116 -7.73 -2.86 26.27
N SER A 117 -6.64 -2.72 27.01
CA SER A 117 -6.65 -2.49 28.47
C SER A 117 -5.29 -1.94 28.91
N TYR A 118 -5.27 -1.22 30.05
CA TYR A 118 -4.01 -0.76 30.66
C TYR A 118 -3.07 -1.93 31.05
N LYS A 119 -3.61 -3.14 31.25
CA LYS A 119 -2.83 -4.35 31.56
C LYS A 119 -2.22 -5.00 30.33
N VAL A 120 -2.71 -4.68 29.13
CA VAL A 120 -2.23 -5.26 27.87
C VAL A 120 -1.14 -4.37 27.28
N LYS A 121 0.08 -4.91 27.19
CA LYS A 121 1.23 -4.16 26.63
C LYS A 121 1.17 -3.94 25.12
N HIS A 122 0.43 -4.79 24.40
CA HIS A 122 0.30 -4.70 22.95
C HIS A 122 -0.83 -3.75 22.54
N SER A 123 -0.52 -2.86 21.61
CA SER A 123 -1.52 -2.05 20.91
C SER A 123 -2.05 -2.84 19.70
N VAL A 124 -3.34 -2.72 19.44
CA VAL A 124 -4.01 -3.30 18.27
C VAL A 124 -4.27 -2.17 17.27
N GLU A 125 -4.06 -2.43 15.99
CA GLU A 125 -4.39 -1.48 14.93
C GLU A 125 -5.91 -1.32 14.82
N ASN A 126 -6.36 -0.08 14.82
CA ASN A 126 -7.75 0.25 14.61
C ASN A 126 -8.12 0.10 13.13
N PRO A 127 -9.30 -0.43 12.83
CA PRO A 127 -9.80 -0.44 11.47
C PRO A 127 -9.95 1.00 10.95
N PRO A 128 -9.87 1.23 9.63
CA PRO A 128 -9.92 2.58 9.03
C PRO A 128 -11.13 3.42 9.48
N GLU A 129 -12.24 2.77 9.82
CA GLU A 129 -13.49 3.42 10.27
C GLU A 129 -13.37 4.08 11.66
N LYS A 130 -12.44 3.61 12.49
CA LYS A 130 -12.16 4.17 13.82
C LYS A 130 -11.04 5.22 13.79
N GLN A 131 -10.31 5.32 12.69
CA GLN A 131 -9.23 6.29 12.53
C GLN A 131 -9.84 7.65 12.15
N VAL A 132 -9.33 8.72 12.76
CA VAL A 132 -9.74 10.09 12.44
C VAL A 132 -8.66 10.72 11.58
N ILE A 133 -9.04 11.17 10.38
CA ILE A 133 -8.11 11.70 9.37
C ILE A 133 -8.45 13.18 9.17
N PHE A 134 -7.45 14.05 9.37
CA PHE A 134 -7.51 15.47 9.08
C PHE A 134 -6.72 15.72 7.79
N GLU A 135 -7.41 16.07 6.72
CA GLU A 135 -6.79 16.39 5.43
C GLU A 135 -6.15 17.79 5.48
N ASN A 136 -5.08 17.98 4.69
CA ASN A 136 -4.35 19.26 4.58
C ASN A 136 -3.87 19.84 5.95
N HIS A 137 -3.44 18.97 6.83
CA HIS A 137 -2.95 19.36 8.16
C HIS A 137 -1.55 19.99 8.10
N HIS A 138 -0.69 19.48 7.21
CA HIS A 138 0.70 19.93 7.07
C HIS A 138 1.17 19.84 5.61
N GLU A 139 2.31 20.41 5.31
CA GLU A 139 2.89 20.38 3.97
C GLU A 139 3.25 18.93 3.56
N PRO A 140 2.76 18.42 2.41
CA PRO A 140 3.02 17.06 1.98
C PRO A 140 4.45 16.88 1.48
N ILE A 141 5.12 15.80 1.89
CA ILE A 141 6.40 15.35 1.30
C ILE A 141 6.14 14.62 -0.03
N ILE A 142 5.03 13.88 -0.10
CA ILE A 142 4.61 13.07 -1.26
C ILE A 142 3.21 13.49 -1.65
N ASP A 143 2.96 13.68 -2.93
CA ASP A 143 1.61 13.96 -3.42
C ASP A 143 0.71 12.72 -3.33
N THR A 144 -0.60 12.95 -3.20
CA THR A 144 -1.58 11.87 -3.00
C THR A 144 -1.59 10.88 -4.16
N GLN A 145 -1.40 11.35 -5.41
CA GLN A 145 -1.39 10.48 -6.59
C GLN A 145 -0.20 9.51 -6.56
N THR A 146 0.98 10.02 -6.20
CA THR A 146 2.19 9.20 -6.03
C THR A 146 2.00 8.16 -4.93
N TRP A 147 1.41 8.55 -3.79
CA TRP A 147 1.12 7.62 -2.69
C TRP A 147 0.16 6.52 -3.13
N GLU A 148 -0.97 6.86 -3.75
CA GLU A 148 -1.95 5.89 -4.27
C GLU A 148 -1.31 4.94 -5.30
N ARG A 149 -0.51 5.48 -6.22
CA ARG A 149 0.20 4.68 -7.22
C ARG A 149 1.14 3.66 -6.58
N VAL A 150 1.85 4.06 -5.53
CA VAL A 150 2.72 3.15 -4.76
C VAL A 150 1.89 2.07 -4.07
N GLN A 151 0.73 2.39 -3.48
CA GLN A 151 -0.15 1.36 -2.88
C GLN A 151 -0.64 0.36 -3.93
N GLU A 152 -1.03 0.80 -5.12
CA GLU A 152 -1.43 -0.09 -6.22
C GLU A 152 -0.29 -1.02 -6.64
N LEU A 153 0.92 -0.49 -6.85
CA LEU A 153 2.10 -1.29 -7.21
C LEU A 153 2.44 -2.33 -6.13
N ARG A 154 2.27 -1.98 -4.86
CA ARG A 154 2.53 -2.89 -3.73
C ARG A 154 1.48 -3.98 -3.58
N LYS A 155 0.22 -3.73 -3.95
CA LYS A 155 -0.83 -4.77 -4.02
C LYS A 155 -0.49 -5.82 -5.08
N GLN A 156 0.10 -5.41 -6.19
CA GLN A 156 0.55 -6.29 -7.27
C GLN A 156 1.91 -6.92 -6.94
N ARG A 157 1.99 -7.79 -5.95
CA ARG A 157 3.26 -8.42 -5.53
C ARG A 157 3.85 -9.28 -6.63
N LYS A 158 4.80 -8.74 -7.37
CA LYS A 158 5.70 -9.51 -8.24
C LYS A 158 6.83 -10.07 -7.37
N ARG A 159 6.76 -11.35 -7.00
CA ARG A 159 7.89 -12.01 -6.33
C ARG A 159 8.84 -12.54 -7.41
N PRO A 160 10.13 -12.14 -7.41
CA PRO A 160 11.11 -12.77 -8.26
C PRO A 160 11.23 -14.25 -7.88
N ASN A 161 11.63 -15.06 -8.85
CA ASN A 161 11.92 -16.47 -8.63
C ASN A 161 13.27 -16.63 -7.89
N ARG A 162 13.69 -17.90 -7.65
CA ARG A 162 14.97 -18.23 -7.00
C ARG A 162 16.20 -17.62 -7.71
N TYR A 163 16.06 -17.20 -8.96
CA TYR A 163 17.13 -16.63 -9.80
C TYR A 163 17.03 -15.11 -9.95
N ASP A 164 16.27 -14.44 -9.09
CA ASP A 164 16.00 -12.99 -9.13
C ASP A 164 15.29 -12.52 -10.43
N GLU A 165 14.70 -13.46 -11.18
CA GLU A 165 13.95 -13.17 -12.40
C GLU A 165 12.45 -13.09 -12.11
N VAL A 166 11.80 -12.10 -12.68
CA VAL A 166 10.35 -11.94 -12.61
C VAL A 166 9.72 -12.52 -13.87
N GLY A 167 8.90 -13.55 -13.74
CA GLY A 167 8.19 -14.12 -14.89
C GLY A 167 7.25 -13.10 -15.53
N LEU A 168 7.10 -13.18 -16.85
CA LEU A 168 6.33 -12.23 -17.67
C LEU A 168 4.89 -12.00 -17.14
N PHE A 169 4.24 -13.04 -16.62
CA PHE A 169 2.86 -12.99 -16.11
C PHE A 169 2.79 -13.00 -14.57
N SER A 170 3.93 -12.82 -13.89
CA SER A 170 3.96 -12.81 -12.42
C SER A 170 3.18 -11.61 -11.86
N GLY A 171 2.23 -11.89 -10.97
CA GLY A 171 1.41 -10.88 -10.31
C GLY A 171 0.16 -10.43 -11.09
N ILE A 172 0.01 -10.86 -12.35
CA ILE A 172 -1.15 -10.52 -13.20
C ILE A 172 -1.99 -11.74 -13.60
N LEU A 173 -1.52 -12.95 -13.28
CA LEU A 173 -2.20 -14.20 -13.58
C LEU A 173 -2.90 -14.73 -12.33
N PHE A 174 -4.21 -15.00 -12.44
CA PHE A 174 -5.05 -15.50 -11.36
C PHE A 174 -5.72 -16.81 -11.75
N CYS A 175 -5.96 -17.67 -10.76
CA CYS A 175 -6.72 -18.89 -10.95
C CYS A 175 -8.20 -18.55 -11.20
N ALA A 176 -8.80 -19.11 -12.25
CA ALA A 176 -10.19 -18.83 -12.60
C ALA A 176 -11.18 -19.32 -11.54
N ASP A 177 -10.86 -20.42 -10.84
CA ASP A 177 -11.76 -21.06 -9.89
C ASP A 177 -11.70 -20.41 -8.49
N CYS A 178 -10.50 -20.15 -7.98
CA CYS A 178 -10.35 -19.65 -6.61
C CYS A 178 -9.86 -18.19 -6.51
N GLY A 179 -9.60 -17.50 -7.63
CA GLY A 179 -9.12 -16.12 -7.65
C GLY A 179 -7.70 -15.92 -7.09
N SER A 180 -7.03 -16.97 -6.64
CA SER A 180 -5.67 -16.85 -6.08
C SER A 180 -4.63 -16.55 -7.17
N VAL A 181 -3.62 -15.74 -6.82
CA VAL A 181 -2.49 -15.46 -7.71
C VAL A 181 -1.78 -16.75 -8.09
N MET A 182 -1.44 -16.90 -9.38
CA MET A 182 -0.65 -18.01 -9.86
C MET A 182 0.84 -17.69 -9.81
N TYR A 183 1.65 -18.62 -9.33
CA TYR A 183 3.09 -18.47 -9.16
C TYR A 183 3.86 -19.22 -10.23
N GLN A 184 4.87 -18.57 -10.80
CA GLN A 184 5.79 -19.25 -11.73
C GLN A 184 6.59 -20.32 -10.97
N GLN A 185 6.64 -21.51 -11.55
CA GLN A 185 7.45 -22.62 -11.10
C GLN A 185 8.30 -23.13 -12.26
N ARG A 186 9.61 -23.22 -12.03
CA ARG A 186 10.55 -23.82 -12.96
C ARG A 186 10.81 -25.25 -12.58
N TYR A 187 10.62 -26.15 -13.53
CA TYR A 187 11.11 -27.51 -13.46
C TYR A 187 12.36 -27.59 -14.32
N GLN A 188 13.50 -27.71 -13.67
CA GLN A 188 14.78 -27.85 -14.32
C GLN A 188 15.33 -29.24 -13.97
N THR A 189 15.16 -30.16 -14.86
CA THR A 189 15.84 -31.47 -14.84
C THR A 189 16.82 -31.49 -15.99
N ASP A 190 17.88 -32.32 -15.91
CA ASP A 190 18.92 -32.42 -16.94
C ASP A 190 18.36 -32.70 -18.35
N LYS A 191 17.13 -33.22 -18.43
CA LYS A 191 16.46 -33.59 -19.70
C LYS A 191 15.34 -32.64 -20.13
N ARG A 192 14.80 -31.75 -19.22
CA ARG A 192 13.68 -30.86 -19.56
C ARG A 192 13.74 -29.57 -18.76
N LYS A 193 13.75 -28.43 -19.47
CA LYS A 193 13.46 -27.11 -18.91
C LYS A 193 11.99 -26.81 -19.20
N GLN A 194 11.15 -26.77 -18.17
CA GLN A 194 9.73 -26.48 -18.34
C GLN A 194 9.27 -25.50 -17.27
N ASP A 195 8.84 -24.32 -17.72
CA ASP A 195 8.28 -23.30 -16.84
C ASP A 195 6.75 -23.37 -16.90
N CYS A 196 6.10 -23.33 -15.74
CA CYS A 196 4.65 -23.27 -15.63
C CYS A 196 4.22 -22.29 -14.56
N TYR A 197 2.98 -21.84 -14.67
CA TYR A 197 2.30 -21.12 -13.61
C TYR A 197 1.35 -22.08 -12.89
N ILE A 198 1.38 -22.08 -11.55
CA ILE A 198 0.59 -22.96 -10.70
C ILE A 198 -0.27 -22.13 -9.72
N CYS A 199 -1.49 -22.58 -9.44
CA CYS A 199 -2.38 -21.95 -8.50
C CYS A 199 -1.74 -21.82 -7.10
N GLY A 200 -1.85 -20.63 -6.50
CA GLY A 200 -1.27 -20.33 -5.19
C GLY A 200 -1.87 -21.13 -4.05
N ASN A 201 -3.19 -21.32 -4.04
CA ASN A 201 -3.89 -22.11 -3.01
C ASN A 201 -3.53 -23.59 -3.10
N TYR A 202 -3.51 -24.15 -4.29
CA TYR A 202 -3.04 -25.54 -4.50
C TYR A 202 -1.59 -25.72 -4.04
N LYS A 203 -0.69 -24.79 -4.39
CA LYS A 203 0.71 -24.85 -4.00
C LYS A 203 0.92 -24.77 -2.49
N LYS A 204 0.10 -23.98 -1.78
CA LYS A 204 0.14 -23.84 -0.32
C LYS A 204 -0.53 -25.00 0.42
N ARG A 205 -1.17 -25.91 -0.29
CA ARG A 205 -1.94 -27.04 0.29
C ARG A 205 -3.04 -26.60 1.25
N THR A 206 -3.70 -25.47 0.94
CA THR A 206 -4.84 -24.97 1.75
C THR A 206 -6.12 -25.76 1.52
N HIS A 207 -6.11 -26.73 0.61
CA HIS A 207 -7.26 -27.55 0.17
C HIS A 207 -8.42 -26.76 -0.47
N ASP A 208 -8.25 -25.46 -0.71
CA ASP A 208 -9.28 -24.60 -1.26
C ASP A 208 -9.36 -24.64 -2.80
N CYS A 209 -8.47 -25.38 -3.45
CA CYS A 209 -8.41 -25.46 -4.91
C CYS A 209 -7.74 -26.76 -5.38
N THR A 210 -8.13 -27.23 -6.54
CA THR A 210 -7.51 -28.40 -7.23
C THR A 210 -6.26 -28.01 -7.99
N ALA A 211 -5.59 -28.99 -8.61
CA ALA A 211 -4.33 -28.78 -9.33
C ALA A 211 -4.55 -27.99 -10.64
N HIS A 212 -4.41 -26.67 -10.57
CA HIS A 212 -4.44 -25.82 -11.75
C HIS A 212 -3.05 -25.32 -12.10
N PHE A 213 -2.60 -25.63 -13.31
CA PHE A 213 -1.35 -25.13 -13.85
C PHE A 213 -1.45 -24.87 -15.36
N ILE A 214 -0.66 -23.94 -15.85
CA ILE A 214 -0.52 -23.66 -17.28
C ILE A 214 0.95 -23.49 -17.63
N ARG A 215 1.39 -24.06 -18.74
CA ARG A 215 2.75 -23.92 -19.25
C ARG A 215 2.96 -22.49 -19.75
N THR A 216 4.15 -21.94 -19.49
CA THR A 216 4.48 -20.55 -19.85
C THR A 216 4.48 -20.34 -21.37
N ASP A 217 4.95 -21.33 -22.14
CA ASP A 217 4.96 -21.27 -23.59
C ASP A 217 3.54 -21.21 -24.19
N LEU A 218 2.63 -22.06 -23.73
CA LEU A 218 1.22 -22.06 -24.15
C LEU A 218 0.52 -20.76 -23.78
N LEU A 219 0.73 -20.27 -22.55
CA LEU A 219 0.17 -19.00 -22.10
C LEU A 219 0.68 -17.84 -22.96
N THR A 220 1.99 -17.79 -23.22
CA THR A 220 2.59 -16.75 -24.05
C THR A 220 2.04 -16.76 -25.46
N ALA A 221 1.95 -17.96 -26.08
CA ALA A 221 1.38 -18.11 -27.41
C ALA A 221 -0.10 -17.67 -27.48
N GLY A 222 -0.89 -18.05 -26.47
CA GLY A 222 -2.30 -17.65 -26.38
C GLY A 222 -2.48 -16.12 -26.22
N VAL A 223 -1.71 -15.50 -25.34
CA VAL A 223 -1.75 -14.04 -25.14
C VAL A 223 -1.31 -13.30 -26.40
N LEU A 224 -0.19 -13.71 -27.03
CA LEU A 224 0.29 -13.10 -28.27
C LEU A 224 -0.72 -13.26 -29.42
N SER A 225 -1.38 -14.41 -29.54
CA SER A 225 -2.43 -14.63 -30.54
C SER A 225 -3.61 -13.66 -30.32
N ASN A 226 -4.06 -13.50 -29.08
CA ASN A 226 -5.14 -12.57 -28.75
C ASN A 226 -4.74 -11.11 -28.99
N LEU A 227 -3.54 -10.71 -28.58
CA LEU A 227 -3.05 -9.35 -28.84
C LEU A 227 -3.00 -9.06 -30.34
N ARG A 228 -2.48 -9.97 -31.15
CA ARG A 228 -2.46 -9.84 -32.62
C ARG A 228 -3.85 -9.70 -33.22
N LYS A 229 -4.85 -10.46 -32.73
CA LYS A 229 -6.24 -10.35 -33.17
C LYS A 229 -6.81 -8.97 -32.83
N VAL A 230 -6.62 -8.51 -31.60
CA VAL A 230 -7.12 -7.20 -31.14
C VAL A 230 -6.46 -6.06 -31.92
N THR A 231 -5.12 -6.08 -32.06
CA THR A 231 -4.40 -5.05 -32.81
C THR A 231 -4.77 -5.04 -34.30
N SER A 232 -4.92 -6.22 -34.92
CA SER A 232 -5.40 -6.33 -36.29
C SER A 232 -6.82 -5.80 -36.47
N TYR A 233 -7.70 -6.09 -35.51
CA TYR A 233 -9.07 -5.55 -35.51
C TYR A 233 -9.08 -4.05 -35.33
N ALA A 234 -8.32 -3.52 -34.37
CA ALA A 234 -8.17 -2.08 -34.12
C ALA A 234 -7.66 -1.32 -35.36
N ALA A 235 -6.64 -1.87 -36.03
CA ALA A 235 -6.09 -1.28 -37.25
C ALA A 235 -7.08 -1.27 -38.43
N LYS A 236 -7.94 -2.30 -38.53
CA LYS A 236 -8.94 -2.38 -39.61
C LYS A 236 -10.23 -1.61 -39.34
N HIS A 237 -10.56 -1.39 -38.07
CA HIS A 237 -11.85 -0.84 -37.62
C HIS A 237 -11.67 0.20 -36.52
N GLU A 238 -10.76 1.17 -36.73
CA GLU A 238 -10.35 2.15 -35.72
C GLU A 238 -11.54 2.89 -35.08
N ALA A 239 -12.43 3.46 -35.89
CA ALA A 239 -13.59 4.21 -35.38
C ALA A 239 -14.52 3.34 -34.51
N ARG A 240 -14.75 2.08 -34.92
CA ARG A 240 -15.58 1.14 -34.16
C ARG A 240 -14.90 0.69 -32.87
N PHE A 241 -13.61 0.48 -32.92
CA PHE A 241 -12.81 0.09 -31.75
C PHE A 241 -12.75 1.22 -30.71
N MET A 242 -12.57 2.47 -31.15
CA MET A 242 -12.63 3.64 -30.28
C MET A 242 -13.99 3.80 -29.61
N LYS A 243 -15.09 3.59 -30.36
CA LYS A 243 -16.44 3.62 -29.80
C LYS A 243 -16.64 2.58 -28.70
N LEU A 244 -16.20 1.34 -28.92
CA LEU A 244 -16.26 0.27 -27.91
C LEU A 244 -15.46 0.59 -26.66
N LEU A 245 -14.28 1.19 -26.79
CA LEU A 245 -13.46 1.61 -25.65
C LEU A 245 -14.13 2.72 -24.84
N ILE A 246 -14.74 3.70 -25.51
CA ILE A 246 -15.47 4.78 -24.84
C ILE A 246 -16.66 4.22 -24.07
N GLU A 247 -17.49 3.37 -24.71
CA GLU A 247 -18.62 2.72 -24.07
C GLU A 247 -18.23 1.89 -22.84
N GLN A 248 -17.13 1.12 -22.92
CA GLN A 248 -16.62 0.35 -21.78
C GLN A 248 -16.12 1.25 -20.63
N ASN A 249 -15.47 2.34 -20.95
CA ASN A 249 -15.00 3.29 -19.94
C ASN A 249 -16.17 4.04 -19.26
N GLU A 250 -17.20 4.41 -20.02
CA GLU A 250 -18.40 5.04 -19.46
C GLU A 250 -19.18 4.10 -18.57
N ASP A 251 -19.34 2.84 -18.94
CA ASP A 251 -20.02 1.82 -18.12
C ASP A 251 -19.22 1.47 -16.86
N GLY A 252 -17.90 1.40 -16.97
CA GLY A 252 -17.01 1.26 -15.84
C GLY A 252 -17.13 2.45 -14.87
N GLY A 253 -17.17 3.66 -15.39
CA GLY A 253 -17.39 4.90 -14.64
C GLY A 253 -18.75 4.93 -13.94
N LYS A 254 -19.83 4.59 -14.64
CA LYS A 254 -21.18 4.54 -14.08
C LYS A 254 -21.31 3.52 -12.94
N ARG A 255 -20.75 2.31 -13.10
CA ARG A 255 -20.72 1.28 -12.05
C ARG A 255 -19.93 1.73 -10.81
N ARG A 256 -18.78 2.36 -11.02
CA ARG A 256 -17.94 2.89 -9.93
C ARG A 256 -18.65 4.02 -9.17
N ASN A 257 -19.31 4.93 -9.88
CA ASN A 257 -20.07 6.01 -9.29
C ASN A 257 -21.33 5.52 -8.57
N ALA A 258 -22.03 4.52 -9.10
CA ALA A 258 -23.18 3.90 -8.45
C ALA A 258 -22.77 3.18 -7.14
N ALA A 259 -21.63 2.48 -7.13
CA ALA A 259 -21.10 1.85 -5.94
C ALA A 259 -20.74 2.90 -4.85
N LYS A 260 -20.03 3.98 -5.23
CA LYS A 260 -19.71 5.08 -4.32
C LYS A 260 -20.93 5.79 -3.76
N LYS A 261 -21.96 6.00 -4.60
CA LYS A 261 -23.22 6.61 -4.15
C LYS A 261 -23.93 5.75 -3.12
N LYS A 262 -23.97 4.42 -3.33
CA LYS A 262 -24.57 3.48 -2.36
C LYS A 262 -23.80 3.45 -1.03
N GLU A 263 -22.48 3.55 -1.07
CA GLU A 263 -21.63 3.63 0.12
C GLU A 263 -21.85 4.93 0.88
N LEU A 264 -22.00 6.06 0.16
CA LEU A 264 -22.32 7.37 0.75
C LEU A 264 -23.67 7.33 1.46
N GLU A 265 -24.73 6.85 0.80
CA GLU A 265 -26.07 6.71 1.37
C GLU A 265 -26.08 5.83 2.63
N ALA A 266 -25.31 4.73 2.64
CA ALA A 266 -25.16 3.88 3.82
C ALA A 266 -24.47 4.60 4.98
N SER A 267 -23.45 5.40 4.68
CA SER A 267 -22.72 6.19 5.68
C SER A 267 -23.59 7.32 6.26
N GLU A 268 -24.34 8.02 5.43
CA GLU A 268 -25.29 9.06 5.87
C GLU A 268 -26.37 8.50 6.78
N LYS A 269 -26.94 7.33 6.42
CA LYS A 269 -27.91 6.63 7.26
C LYS A 269 -27.30 6.25 8.62
N ARG A 270 -26.06 5.78 8.63
CA ARG A 270 -25.36 5.42 9.87
C ARG A 270 -25.10 6.62 10.75
N ILE A 271 -24.72 7.76 10.15
CA ILE A 271 -24.55 9.04 10.88
C ILE A 271 -25.87 9.48 11.50
N ALA A 272 -26.99 9.40 10.76
CA ALA A 272 -28.31 9.75 11.27
C ALA A 272 -28.72 8.87 12.46
N GLU A 273 -28.49 7.55 12.37
CA GLU A 273 -28.76 6.59 13.47
C GLU A 273 -27.92 6.93 14.71
N LEU A 274 -26.62 7.19 14.53
CA LEU A 274 -25.74 7.56 15.63
C LEU A 274 -26.13 8.90 16.26
N SER A 275 -26.48 9.89 15.44
CA SER A 275 -26.95 11.20 15.93
C SER A 275 -28.24 11.08 16.76
N ALA A 276 -29.14 10.19 16.34
CA ALA A 276 -30.38 9.93 17.10
C ALA A 276 -30.09 9.25 18.45
N ILE A 277 -29.12 8.31 18.49
CA ILE A 277 -28.69 7.67 19.73
C ILE A 277 -28.01 8.70 20.66
N PHE A 278 -27.13 9.53 20.12
CA PHE A 278 -26.48 10.61 20.86
C PHE A 278 -27.49 11.55 21.49
N LYS A 279 -28.49 12.00 20.71
CA LYS A 279 -29.51 12.88 21.19
C LYS A 279 -30.28 12.29 22.37
N ARG A 280 -30.65 11.00 22.32
CA ARG A 280 -31.32 10.30 23.44
C ARG A 280 -30.43 10.16 24.68
N LEU A 281 -29.11 10.00 24.53
CA LEU A 281 -28.19 9.90 25.66
C LEU A 281 -27.91 11.24 26.38
N TYR A 282 -28.26 12.36 25.77
CA TYR A 282 -28.05 13.69 26.33
C TYR A 282 -29.35 14.41 26.72
N GLU A 283 -30.52 13.85 26.39
CA GLU A 283 -31.84 14.38 26.77
C GLU A 283 -32.43 13.69 28.02
N ASP A 284 -31.80 12.60 28.54
CA ASP A 284 -32.04 11.98 29.84
C ASP A 284 -30.99 12.47 30.87
#